data_ba27fca51d3242ca905496a6413d811e
#
_entry.id   ba27fca51d3242ca905496a6413d811e
#
_cell.length_a   1.000
_cell.length_b   1.000
_cell.length_c   1.000
_cell.angle_alpha   90.00
_cell.angle_beta   90.00
_cell.angle_gamma   90.00
#
_symmetry.space_group_name_H-M   'P 1'
#
loop_
_entity.id
_entity.type
_entity.pdbx_description
1 polymer ?
#
loop_
_entity_poly.entity_id
_entity_poly.type
_entity_poly.pdbx_seq_one_letter_code
_entity_poly.pdbx_strand_id
1 'polypeptide(L)'
;MALGHTIGDVAPENRMRVLVVESNPAAREGVRGALAEYYALRFASGLQEARDLAREETPDLIVTEVDLSDGDGLALCADFRRQPLTEKTPIMLLTARASVQDRVAGYTAGADDYVVKPFDARLFHARIRLLARIKGIQTKEG
;
A
#
# COMPACT_ATOMS: atom_id res chain seq x y z
N MET A 1 -22.44 -1.50 22.90
CA MET A 1 -22.62 -1.89 22.28
C MET A 1 -22.08 -2.00 21.23
N ALA A 2 -21.34 -1.83 20.96
CA ALA A 2 -20.77 -1.91 19.89
C ALA A 2 -20.54 -3.17 19.48
N LEU A 3 -21.42 -3.66 19.00
CA LEU A 3 -21.35 -4.86 18.59
C LEU A 3 -20.49 -5.04 17.52
N GLY A 4 -19.55 -5.73 17.48
CA GLY A 4 -18.79 -6.07 16.35
C GLY A 4 -18.17 -4.90 15.69
N HIS A 5 -17.21 -4.28 16.24
CA HIS A 5 -16.50 -3.25 15.56
C HIS A 5 -15.97 -3.76 14.24
N THR A 6 -16.24 -3.02 13.18
CA THR A 6 -15.62 -3.26 11.88
C THR A 6 -14.49 -2.27 11.71
N ILE A 7 -13.69 -2.45 10.66
CA ILE A 7 -12.64 -1.49 10.34
C ILE A 7 -13.23 -0.10 10.14
N GLY A 8 -14.42 -0.02 9.54
CA GLY A 8 -15.11 1.25 9.31
C GLY A 8 -15.49 1.97 10.58
N ASP A 9 -15.53 1.27 11.74
CA ASP A 9 -15.88 1.89 13.00
C ASP A 9 -14.67 2.52 13.72
N VAL A 10 -13.48 2.32 13.20
CA VAL A 10 -12.28 2.89 13.79
C VAL A 10 -12.24 4.39 13.50
N ALA A 11 -12.00 5.19 14.51
CA ALA A 11 -11.87 6.63 14.32
C ALA A 11 -10.76 6.93 13.29
N PRO A 12 -10.96 7.92 12.41
CA PRO A 12 -10.00 8.19 11.35
C PRO A 12 -8.56 8.36 11.83
N GLU A 13 -8.35 9.01 12.97
CA GLU A 13 -7.00 9.22 13.49
C GLU A 13 -6.34 7.94 13.97
N ASN A 14 -7.12 6.87 14.17
CA ASN A 14 -6.62 5.58 14.62
C ASN A 14 -6.54 4.54 13.50
N ARG A 15 -6.94 4.92 12.28
CA ARG A 15 -6.89 3.98 11.17
C ARG A 15 -5.46 3.75 10.73
N MET A 16 -5.20 2.55 10.22
CA MET A 16 -3.91 2.21 9.64
C MET A 16 -3.62 3.18 8.50
N ARG A 17 -2.39 3.67 8.42
CA ARG A 17 -1.97 4.65 7.42
C ARG A 17 -1.40 3.92 6.22
N VAL A 18 -2.02 4.14 5.07
CA VAL A 18 -1.59 3.50 3.81
C VAL A 18 -1.10 4.57 2.85
N LEU A 19 0.14 4.44 2.42
CA LEU A 19 0.70 5.30 1.39
C LEU A 19 0.48 4.62 0.03
N VAL A 20 -0.22 5.30 -0.86
CA VAL A 20 -0.52 4.80 -2.20
C VAL A 20 0.30 5.58 -3.21
N VAL A 21 1.14 4.88 -3.97
CA VAL A 21 2.01 5.52 -4.97
C VAL A 21 1.47 5.15 -6.35
N GLU A 22 0.89 6.12 -7.03
CA GLU A 22 0.25 5.91 -8.31
C GLU A 22 0.19 7.23 -9.07
N SER A 23 0.72 7.24 -10.28
CA SER A 23 0.75 8.46 -11.11
C SER A 23 -0.56 8.73 -11.82
N ASN A 24 -1.36 7.71 -12.09
CA ASN A 24 -2.59 7.84 -12.88
C ASN A 24 -3.76 8.27 -11.99
N PRO A 25 -4.43 9.41 -12.27
CA PRO A 25 -5.54 9.88 -11.43
C PRO A 25 -6.70 8.90 -11.35
N ALA A 26 -7.06 8.24 -12.46
CA ALA A 26 -8.18 7.30 -12.46
C ALA A 26 -7.84 6.07 -11.61
N ALA A 27 -6.61 5.60 -11.68
CA ALA A 27 -6.16 4.47 -10.87
C ALA A 27 -6.16 4.85 -9.38
N ARG A 28 -5.77 6.08 -9.04
CA ARG A 28 -5.84 6.55 -7.66
C ARG A 28 -7.27 6.53 -7.15
N GLU A 29 -8.24 6.95 -7.98
CA GLU A 29 -9.64 6.94 -7.58
C GLU A 29 -10.16 5.52 -7.36
N GLY A 30 -9.69 4.55 -8.14
CA GLY A 30 -10.04 3.15 -7.93
C GLY A 30 -9.58 2.65 -6.57
N VAL A 31 -8.36 2.99 -6.18
CA VAL A 31 -7.85 2.63 -4.87
C VAL A 31 -8.60 3.35 -3.76
N ARG A 32 -8.85 4.65 -3.94
CA ARG A 32 -9.61 5.44 -2.97
C ARG A 32 -10.98 4.81 -2.73
N GLY A 33 -11.69 4.45 -3.80
CA GLY A 33 -13.00 3.83 -3.68
C GLY A 33 -12.97 2.51 -2.93
N ALA A 34 -11.89 1.76 -3.04
CA ALA A 34 -11.78 0.46 -2.37
C ALA A 34 -11.39 0.60 -0.90
N LEU A 35 -10.62 1.61 -0.52
CA LEU A 35 -9.95 1.63 0.77
C LEU A 35 -10.26 2.82 1.68
N ALA A 36 -10.78 3.93 1.15
CA ALA A 36 -10.89 5.17 1.94
C ALA A 36 -11.80 5.06 3.15
N GLU A 37 -12.76 4.16 3.09
CA GLU A 37 -13.67 3.93 4.21
C GLU A 37 -12.97 3.31 5.41
N TYR A 38 -11.87 2.58 5.17
CA TYR A 38 -11.25 1.73 6.18
C TYR A 38 -9.87 2.21 6.63
N TYR A 39 -9.18 2.97 5.81
CA TYR A 39 -7.79 3.35 6.07
C TYR A 39 -7.58 4.83 5.90
N ALA A 40 -6.56 5.37 6.55
CA ALA A 40 -6.12 6.74 6.34
C ALA A 40 -5.16 6.73 5.15
N LEU A 41 -5.61 7.25 4.01
CA LEU A 41 -4.86 7.19 2.76
C LEU A 41 -4.10 8.48 2.50
N ARG A 42 -2.86 8.33 2.02
CA ARG A 42 -2.11 9.43 1.44
C ARG A 42 -1.65 8.97 0.07
N PHE A 43 -1.66 9.88 -0.89
CA PHE A 43 -1.33 9.55 -2.27
C PHE A 43 -0.08 10.27 -2.71
N ALA A 44 0.85 9.54 -3.33
CA ALA A 44 2.02 10.09 -3.99
C ALA A 44 1.89 9.81 -5.49
N SER A 45 2.24 10.77 -6.33
CA SER A 45 2.14 10.61 -7.77
C SER A 45 3.42 10.03 -8.38
N GLY A 46 4.48 9.87 -7.60
CA GLY A 46 5.73 9.33 -8.11
C GLY A 46 6.72 9.01 -7.00
N LEU A 47 7.93 8.67 -7.41
CA LEU A 47 8.99 8.20 -6.50
C LEU A 47 9.39 9.24 -5.47
N GLN A 48 9.64 10.46 -5.92
CA GLN A 48 10.17 11.48 -5.01
C GLN A 48 9.13 11.88 -3.99
N GLU A 49 7.90 12.09 -4.42
CA GLU A 49 6.82 12.42 -3.50
C GLU A 49 6.59 11.30 -2.49
N ALA A 50 6.69 10.03 -2.94
CA ALA A 50 6.53 8.90 -2.04
C ALA A 50 7.62 8.90 -0.95
N ARG A 51 8.85 9.18 -1.33
CA ARG A 51 9.95 9.27 -0.36
C ARG A 51 9.72 10.38 0.64
N ASP A 52 9.29 11.55 0.14
CA ASP A 52 9.03 12.70 1.00
C ASP A 52 7.91 12.43 1.99
N LEU A 53 6.80 11.86 1.51
CA LEU A 53 5.66 11.56 2.37
C LEU A 53 6.00 10.50 3.41
N ALA A 54 6.80 9.50 3.04
CA ALA A 54 7.20 8.46 3.99
C ALA A 54 8.11 9.01 5.08
N ARG A 55 8.90 10.05 4.77
CA ARG A 55 9.74 10.71 5.78
C ARG A 55 8.92 11.59 6.72
N GLU A 56 7.88 12.24 6.20
CA GLU A 56 7.02 13.08 7.02
C GLU A 56 6.24 12.26 8.04
N GLU A 57 5.74 11.12 7.61
CA GLU A 57 4.97 10.25 8.46
C GLU A 57 5.14 8.83 7.93
N THR A 58 5.79 7.98 8.71
CA THR A 58 6.04 6.60 8.30
C THR A 58 4.72 5.86 8.10
N PRO A 59 4.48 5.32 6.91
CA PRO A 59 3.24 4.58 6.67
C PRO A 59 3.26 3.22 7.34
N ASP A 60 2.08 2.69 7.63
CA ASP A 60 1.94 1.35 8.17
C ASP A 60 1.98 0.31 7.05
N LEU A 61 1.60 0.72 5.83
CA LEU A 61 1.60 -0.16 4.67
C LEU A 61 1.73 0.71 3.42
N ILE A 62 2.41 0.18 2.41
CA ILE A 62 2.62 0.88 1.14
C ILE A 62 2.01 0.06 0.01
N VAL A 63 1.24 0.73 -0.86
CA VAL A 63 0.74 0.16 -2.10
C VAL A 63 1.35 0.98 -3.23
N THR A 64 2.09 0.34 -4.13
CA THR A 64 2.70 1.10 -5.22
C THR A 64 2.54 0.42 -6.57
N GLU A 65 2.33 1.26 -7.60
CA GLU A 65 2.41 0.84 -8.98
C GLU A 65 3.89 0.64 -9.35
N VAL A 66 4.16 -0.24 -10.30
CA VAL A 66 5.50 -0.44 -10.86
C VAL A 66 5.82 0.67 -11.86
N ASP A 67 4.88 0.97 -12.76
CA ASP A 67 5.10 1.98 -13.80
C ASP A 67 4.66 3.36 -13.32
N LEU A 68 5.61 4.15 -12.87
CA LEU A 68 5.36 5.49 -12.37
C LEU A 68 5.89 6.52 -13.37
N SER A 69 5.32 7.73 -13.33
CA SER A 69 5.69 8.77 -14.30
C SER A 69 7.14 9.21 -14.19
N ASP A 70 7.74 9.10 -13.00
CA ASP A 70 9.12 9.52 -12.77
C ASP A 70 10.06 8.35 -12.47
N GLY A 71 9.62 7.11 -12.71
CA GLY A 71 10.52 5.98 -12.55
C GLY A 71 9.83 4.66 -12.26
N ASP A 72 10.57 3.77 -11.62
CA ASP A 72 10.16 2.39 -11.41
C ASP A 72 9.84 2.14 -9.94
N GLY A 73 8.62 1.65 -9.67
CA GLY A 73 8.20 1.31 -8.33
C GLY A 73 9.04 0.22 -7.68
N LEU A 74 9.72 -0.62 -8.47
CA LEU A 74 10.64 -1.61 -7.90
C LEU A 74 11.85 -0.93 -7.26
N ALA A 75 12.34 0.14 -7.85
CA ALA A 75 13.42 0.93 -7.26
C ALA A 75 12.95 1.54 -5.93
N LEU A 76 11.70 1.96 -5.87
CA LEU A 76 11.13 2.50 -4.64
C LEU A 76 11.08 1.44 -3.53
N CYS A 77 10.67 0.21 -3.89
CA CYS A 77 10.66 -0.91 -2.93
C CYS A 77 12.07 -1.14 -2.37
N ALA A 78 13.07 -1.21 -3.25
CA ALA A 78 14.44 -1.42 -2.82
C ALA A 78 14.92 -0.31 -1.90
N ASP A 79 14.56 0.95 -2.22
CA ASP A 79 14.93 2.08 -1.37
C ASP A 79 14.30 1.97 0.01
N PHE A 80 13.01 1.66 0.10
CA PHE A 80 12.35 1.52 1.38
C PHE A 80 12.96 0.41 2.22
N ARG A 81 13.38 -0.68 1.59
CA ARG A 81 14.02 -1.79 2.32
C ARG A 81 15.39 -1.42 2.89
N ARG A 82 16.03 -0.37 2.35
CA ARG A 82 17.32 0.10 2.85
C ARG A 82 17.20 1.18 3.91
N GLN A 83 16.00 1.69 4.16
CA GLN A 83 15.80 2.78 5.14
C GLN A 83 15.34 2.18 6.47
N PRO A 84 15.95 2.56 7.58
CA PRO A 84 15.56 1.98 8.88
C PRO A 84 14.08 2.15 9.23
N LEU A 85 13.47 3.27 8.84
CA LEU A 85 12.08 3.54 9.18
C LEU A 85 11.10 2.67 8.39
N THR A 86 11.47 2.22 7.20
CA THR A 86 10.55 1.51 6.31
C THR A 86 11.02 0.10 5.96
N GLU A 87 12.16 -0.33 6.50
CA GLU A 87 12.72 -1.63 6.09
C GLU A 87 11.78 -2.81 6.33
N LYS A 88 10.88 -2.70 7.29
CA LYS A 88 9.93 -3.77 7.61
C LYS A 88 8.49 -3.43 7.24
N THR A 89 8.25 -2.25 6.68
CA THR A 89 6.91 -1.84 6.29
C THR A 89 6.41 -2.75 5.18
N PRO A 90 5.21 -3.33 5.30
CA PRO A 90 4.67 -4.16 4.22
C PRO A 90 4.45 -3.35 2.96
N ILE A 91 4.85 -3.94 1.83
CA ILE A 91 4.72 -3.30 0.52
C ILE A 91 3.94 -4.24 -0.41
N MET A 92 2.88 -3.72 -0.98
CA MET A 92 2.09 -4.42 -1.98
C MET A 92 2.26 -3.71 -3.32
N LEU A 93 2.57 -4.47 -4.36
CA LEU A 93 2.58 -3.93 -5.73
C LEU A 93 1.19 -4.07 -6.32
N LEU A 94 0.74 -3.04 -7.03
CA LEU A 94 -0.55 -3.02 -7.70
C LEU A 94 -0.33 -2.50 -9.10
N THR A 95 -0.36 -3.39 -10.11
CA THR A 95 0.10 -3.06 -11.45
C THR A 95 -0.61 -3.92 -12.49
N ALA A 96 -0.65 -3.43 -13.72
CA ALA A 96 -1.17 -4.23 -14.84
C ALA A 96 -0.17 -5.27 -15.34
N ARG A 97 1.09 -5.19 -14.91
CA ARG A 97 2.11 -6.17 -15.32
C ARG A 97 1.83 -7.50 -14.65
N ALA A 98 1.63 -8.54 -15.46
CA ALA A 98 1.13 -9.82 -14.95
C ALA A 98 2.01 -11.03 -15.24
N SER A 99 3.16 -10.85 -15.88
CA SER A 99 4.01 -11.99 -16.24
C SER A 99 4.67 -12.60 -15.00
N VAL A 100 5.12 -13.83 -15.10
CA VAL A 100 5.87 -14.48 -14.03
C VAL A 100 7.14 -13.68 -13.76
N GLN A 101 7.82 -13.21 -14.81
CA GLN A 101 9.03 -12.42 -14.66
C GLN A 101 8.78 -11.13 -13.88
N ASP A 102 7.66 -10.46 -14.16
CA ASP A 102 7.29 -9.26 -13.42
C ASP A 102 7.06 -9.53 -11.94
N ARG A 103 6.36 -10.64 -11.63
CA ARG A 103 6.11 -11.02 -10.25
C ARG A 103 7.40 -11.36 -9.51
N VAL A 104 8.28 -12.13 -10.16
CA VAL A 104 9.58 -12.48 -9.57
C VAL A 104 10.39 -11.21 -9.29
N ALA A 105 10.41 -10.28 -10.25
CA ALA A 105 11.14 -9.02 -10.07
C ALA A 105 10.56 -8.21 -8.89
N GLY A 106 9.24 -8.21 -8.74
CA GLY A 106 8.58 -7.50 -7.64
C GLY A 106 8.98 -8.05 -6.28
N TYR A 107 8.90 -9.36 -6.11
CA TYR A 107 9.28 -9.97 -4.84
C TYR A 107 10.78 -9.84 -4.57
N THR A 108 11.60 -9.95 -5.61
CA THR A 108 13.05 -9.78 -5.48
C THR A 108 13.39 -8.36 -5.02
N ALA A 109 12.63 -7.37 -5.48
CA ALA A 109 12.85 -5.97 -5.08
C ALA A 109 12.44 -5.70 -3.64
N GLY A 110 11.69 -6.60 -3.01
CA GLY A 110 11.30 -6.47 -1.62
C GLY A 110 9.80 -6.35 -1.36
N ALA A 111 8.96 -6.54 -2.38
CA ALA A 111 7.51 -6.52 -2.16
C ALA A 111 7.06 -7.76 -1.40
N ASP A 112 6.02 -7.60 -0.59
CA ASP A 112 5.43 -8.68 0.18
C ASP A 112 4.24 -9.30 -0.53
N ASP A 113 3.59 -8.57 -1.43
CA ASP A 113 2.45 -9.07 -2.19
C ASP A 113 2.38 -8.38 -3.54
N TYR A 114 1.66 -9.00 -4.47
CA TYR A 114 1.57 -8.55 -5.86
C TYR A 114 0.14 -8.71 -6.34
N VAL A 115 -0.51 -7.60 -6.69
CA VAL A 115 -1.89 -7.61 -7.15
C VAL A 115 -1.95 -7.05 -8.57
N VAL A 116 -2.60 -7.78 -9.47
CA VAL A 116 -2.69 -7.40 -10.87
C VAL A 116 -3.97 -6.63 -11.13
N LYS A 117 -3.86 -5.52 -11.85
CA LYS A 117 -5.02 -4.74 -12.28
C LYS A 117 -5.66 -5.40 -13.52
N PRO A 118 -6.98 -5.32 -13.65
CA PRO A 118 -7.93 -4.72 -12.72
C PRO A 118 -8.16 -5.61 -11.51
N PHE A 119 -8.50 -5.00 -10.37
CA PHE A 119 -8.66 -5.77 -9.14
C PHE A 119 -10.11 -5.73 -8.66
N ASP A 120 -10.49 -6.76 -7.91
CA ASP A 120 -11.76 -6.77 -7.19
C ASP A 120 -11.54 -6.04 -5.87
N ALA A 121 -12.36 -5.04 -5.57
CA ALA A 121 -12.16 -4.19 -4.40
C ALA A 121 -12.17 -4.97 -3.09
N ARG A 122 -13.05 -5.96 -2.96
CA ARG A 122 -13.15 -6.75 -1.73
C ARG A 122 -11.95 -7.66 -1.56
N LEU A 123 -11.49 -8.27 -2.64
CA LEU A 123 -10.32 -9.12 -2.60
C LEU A 123 -9.06 -8.30 -2.31
N PHE A 124 -8.94 -7.14 -2.92
CA PHE A 124 -7.83 -6.23 -2.67
C PHE A 124 -7.77 -5.85 -1.19
N HIS A 125 -8.91 -5.44 -0.61
CA HIS A 125 -8.97 -5.09 0.81
C HIS A 125 -8.64 -6.30 1.69
N ALA A 126 -9.14 -7.48 1.35
CA ALA A 126 -8.84 -8.69 2.11
C ALA A 126 -7.34 -8.99 2.12
N ARG A 127 -6.66 -8.78 0.99
CA ARG A 127 -5.22 -9.03 0.91
C ARG A 127 -4.44 -8.02 1.74
N ILE A 128 -4.88 -6.77 1.79
CA ILE A 128 -4.25 -5.77 2.66
C ILE A 128 -4.40 -6.17 4.12
N ARG A 129 -5.59 -6.62 4.52
CA ARG A 129 -5.82 -7.06 5.90
C ARG A 129 -4.94 -8.26 6.24
N LEU A 130 -4.82 -9.22 5.33
CA LEU A 130 -3.97 -10.38 5.55
C LEU A 130 -2.52 -9.97 5.70
N LEU A 131 -2.05 -9.09 4.83
CA LEU A 131 -0.66 -8.63 4.86
C LEU A 131 -0.36 -7.90 6.18
N ALA A 132 -1.27 -7.02 6.61
CA ALA A 132 -1.11 -6.32 7.88
C ALA A 132 -1.03 -7.30 9.04
N ARG A 133 -1.88 -8.34 9.03
CA ARG A 133 -1.89 -9.33 10.10
C ARG A 133 -0.60 -10.14 10.14
N ILE A 134 -0.13 -10.58 8.97
CA ILE A 134 1.10 -11.36 8.88
C ILE A 134 2.30 -10.55 9.38
N LYS A 135 2.34 -9.26 9.07
CA LYS A 135 3.44 -8.39 9.50
C LYS A 135 3.28 -7.87 10.92
N GLY A 136 2.21 -8.24 11.59
CA GLY A 136 2.01 -7.85 12.99
C GLY A 136 1.62 -6.41 13.20
N ILE A 137 1.03 -5.77 12.20
CA ILE A 137 0.60 -4.39 12.33
C ILE A 137 -0.70 -4.35 13.11
N GLN A 138 -0.73 -3.52 14.15
CA GLN A 138 -1.91 -3.40 14.98
C GLN A 138 -2.64 -2.11 14.67
N THR A 139 -3.96 -2.19 14.63
CA THR A 139 -4.77 -0.99 14.59
C THR A 139 -4.88 -0.47 16.01
N LYS A 140 -5.19 0.81 16.14
CA LYS A 140 -5.27 1.39 17.46
C LYS A 140 -6.64 1.28 18.10
N GLU A 141 -7.51 0.56 17.47
CA GLU A 141 -8.82 0.42 18.05
C GLU A 141 -8.79 -0.55 19.21
N GLY A 142 -7.85 -1.35 19.28
CA GLY A 142 -7.89 -2.34 20.32
C GLY A 142 -7.09 -3.03 20.73
#